data_8777fbeba3cd0981ea8f75e505858b78
#
_entry.id   8777fbeba3cd0981ea8f75e505858b78
#
_cell.length_a   1.000
_cell.length_b   1.000
_cell.length_c   1.000
_cell.angle_alpha   90.00
_cell.angle_beta   90.00
_cell.angle_gamma   90.00
#
_symmetry.space_group_name_H-M   'P 1'
#
loop_
_entity.id
_entity.type
_entity.pdbx_description
1 polymer ?
#
loop_
_entity_poly.entity_id
_entity_poly.type
_entity_poly.pdbx_seq_one_letter_code
_entity_poly.pdbx_strand_id
1 'polypeptide(L)'
;MVSTPGRPIQVALVDDYDVVVIGVANMLEPYRDRIVVAELDTNQSVEDGVDIALYDSFAQPESDHVEIKALIDNPRARRVVVYTWSFHPDLLAAARDLGVHGYLSKALTARELVAALESVHAGETVVSPSPAKVRTQRGDWPGRGEGLTDREAEILALITQGKNNADIAALTYLSPNTVKSYIRGLYRKIDVESRTQAVLWGVDHGFLPDKRRIEHWRGGP
;
A
#
# COMPACT_ATOMS: atom_id res chain seq x y z
N MET A 1 -23.63 7.12 -29.38
CA MET A 1 -24.34 6.86 -28.12
C MET A 1 -23.44 7.35 -27.00
N VAL A 2 -23.77 8.47 -26.37
CA VAL A 2 -23.03 8.98 -25.21
C VAL A 2 -23.44 8.10 -24.04
N SER A 3 -22.54 7.25 -23.55
CA SER A 3 -22.76 6.53 -22.29
C SER A 3 -23.01 7.54 -21.17
N THR A 4 -24.11 7.41 -20.51
CA THR A 4 -24.37 8.12 -19.24
C THR A 4 -23.18 7.88 -18.33
N PRO A 5 -22.54 8.90 -17.76
CA PRO A 5 -21.45 8.67 -16.81
C PRO A 5 -22.04 7.92 -15.62
N GLY A 6 -21.59 6.68 -15.44
CA GLY A 6 -21.87 5.91 -14.22
C GLY A 6 -21.31 6.67 -13.02
N ARG A 7 -21.86 6.39 -11.82
CA ARG A 7 -21.27 6.97 -10.59
C ARG A 7 -19.76 6.65 -10.52
N PRO A 8 -18.94 7.54 -9.98
CA PRO A 8 -17.53 7.26 -9.75
C PRO A 8 -17.35 6.00 -8.89
N ILE A 9 -16.29 5.24 -9.18
CA ILE A 9 -15.91 4.05 -8.42
C ILE A 9 -15.47 4.47 -7.02
N GLN A 10 -16.08 3.91 -6.00
CA GLN A 10 -15.75 4.19 -4.60
C GLN A 10 -14.57 3.30 -4.18
N VAL A 11 -13.44 3.92 -3.85
CA VAL A 11 -12.21 3.21 -3.45
C VAL A 11 -11.86 3.56 -2.03
N ALA A 12 -11.81 2.56 -1.16
CA ALA A 12 -11.24 2.71 0.18
C ALA A 12 -9.75 2.41 0.14
N LEU A 13 -8.95 3.30 0.68
CA LEU A 13 -7.53 3.06 0.90
C LEU A 13 -7.35 2.44 2.29
N VAL A 14 -6.82 1.23 2.34
CA VAL A 14 -6.53 0.50 3.58
C VAL A 14 -5.02 0.49 3.76
N ASP A 15 -4.54 1.38 4.61
CA ASP A 15 -3.12 1.59 4.87
C ASP A 15 -2.93 2.00 6.34
N ASP A 16 -1.79 1.58 6.93
CA ASP A 16 -1.40 1.94 8.29
C ASP A 16 -0.77 3.36 8.38
N TYR A 17 -0.55 4.03 7.25
CA TYR A 17 0.15 5.32 7.18
C TYR A 17 -0.71 6.40 6.53
N ASP A 18 -1.09 7.42 7.28
CA ASP A 18 -1.86 8.57 6.80
C ASP A 18 -1.23 9.25 5.59
N VAL A 19 0.09 9.36 5.58
CA VAL A 19 0.83 10.01 4.50
C VAL A 19 0.68 9.26 3.17
N VAL A 20 0.60 7.93 3.20
CA VAL A 20 0.38 7.12 1.98
C VAL A 20 -1.04 7.30 1.49
N VAL A 21 -2.01 7.26 2.41
CA VAL A 21 -3.43 7.52 2.09
C VAL A 21 -3.61 8.88 1.43
N ILE A 22 -3.04 9.94 2.04
CA ILE A 22 -3.09 11.31 1.50
C ILE A 22 -2.36 11.38 0.14
N GLY A 23 -1.20 10.73 0.01
CA GLY A 23 -0.44 10.69 -1.24
C GLY A 23 -1.22 10.05 -2.39
N VAL A 24 -1.83 8.88 -2.15
CA VAL A 24 -2.65 8.18 -3.15
C VAL A 24 -3.93 8.97 -3.46
N ALA A 25 -4.59 9.54 -2.44
CA ALA A 25 -5.78 10.37 -2.64
C ALA A 25 -5.47 11.59 -3.52
N ASN A 26 -4.38 12.31 -3.24
CA ASN A 26 -3.93 13.44 -4.05
C ASN A 26 -3.54 13.02 -5.48
N MET A 27 -2.94 11.86 -5.65
CA MET A 27 -2.59 11.31 -6.97
C MET A 27 -3.84 11.01 -7.81
N LEU A 28 -4.94 10.60 -7.17
CA LEU A 28 -6.21 10.25 -7.83
C LEU A 28 -7.17 11.44 -7.98
N GLU A 29 -6.96 12.57 -7.29
CA GLU A 29 -7.84 13.75 -7.33
C GLU A 29 -8.13 14.27 -8.76
N PRO A 30 -7.19 14.29 -9.74
CA PRO A 30 -7.50 14.67 -11.12
C PRO A 30 -8.49 13.75 -11.83
N TYR A 31 -8.81 12.59 -11.26
CA TYR A 31 -9.68 11.55 -11.82
C TYR A 31 -10.97 11.36 -10.99
N ARG A 32 -11.35 12.35 -10.18
CA ARG A 32 -12.50 12.29 -9.27
C ARG A 32 -13.86 12.06 -9.96
N ASP A 33 -13.95 12.32 -11.24
CA ASP A 33 -15.11 12.01 -12.08
C ASP A 33 -15.24 10.50 -12.38
N ARG A 34 -14.16 9.73 -12.19
CA ARG A 34 -14.07 8.28 -12.44
C ARG A 34 -13.89 7.48 -11.15
N ILE A 35 -13.08 8.00 -10.22
CA ILE A 35 -12.74 7.35 -8.95
C ILE A 35 -12.88 8.36 -7.82
N VAL A 36 -13.55 7.98 -6.75
CA VAL A 36 -13.62 8.72 -5.50
C VAL A 36 -12.95 7.89 -4.41
N VAL A 37 -11.93 8.47 -3.79
CA VAL A 37 -11.29 7.89 -2.61
C VAL A 37 -12.16 8.21 -1.41
N ALA A 38 -12.74 7.17 -0.80
CA ALA A 38 -13.37 7.28 0.50
C ALA A 38 -12.24 7.29 1.54
N GLU A 39 -12.00 8.42 2.19
CA GLU A 39 -11.15 8.44 3.38
C GLU A 39 -11.76 7.52 4.43
N LEU A 40 -10.97 6.56 4.91
CA LEU A 40 -11.30 5.85 6.12
C LEU A 40 -11.01 6.76 7.31
N ASP A 41 -11.83 7.80 7.48
CA ASP A 41 -11.81 8.55 8.73
C ASP A 41 -12.37 7.66 9.83
N THR A 42 -11.66 7.59 10.94
CA THR A 42 -11.89 6.68 12.07
C THR A 42 -13.27 6.82 12.72
N ASN A 43 -14.11 7.72 12.25
CA ASN A 43 -15.41 8.04 12.85
C ASN A 43 -16.63 7.96 11.91
N GLN A 44 -16.48 7.62 10.64
CA GLN A 44 -17.64 7.41 9.77
C GLN A 44 -17.68 5.95 9.30
N SER A 45 -18.68 5.23 9.77
CA SER A 45 -19.06 3.97 9.16
C SER A 45 -19.36 4.26 7.68
N VAL A 46 -18.65 3.59 6.77
CA VAL A 46 -18.99 3.59 5.35
C VAL A 46 -20.34 2.86 5.23
N GLU A 47 -21.46 3.61 5.36
CA GLU A 47 -22.79 3.05 5.40
C GLU A 47 -23.15 2.33 4.10
N ASP A 48 -22.61 2.80 2.98
CA ASP A 48 -22.96 2.30 1.64
C ASP A 48 -22.00 1.26 1.05
N GLY A 49 -20.93 0.90 1.74
CA GLY A 49 -19.89 0.01 1.21
C GLY A 49 -19.04 0.67 0.10
N VAL A 50 -17.94 0.02 -0.27
CA VAL A 50 -17.04 0.47 -1.34
C VAL A 50 -16.97 -0.53 -2.48
N ASP A 51 -16.70 -0.03 -3.68
CA ASP A 51 -16.55 -0.89 -4.85
C ASP A 51 -15.22 -1.64 -4.81
N ILE A 52 -14.16 -0.98 -4.29
CA ILE A 52 -12.81 -1.56 -4.20
C ILE A 52 -12.17 -1.16 -2.86
N ALA A 53 -11.65 -2.13 -2.14
CA ALA A 53 -10.69 -1.93 -1.06
C ALA A 53 -9.28 -2.06 -1.64
N LEU A 54 -8.52 -0.98 -1.65
CA LEU A 54 -7.13 -0.95 -2.07
C LEU A 54 -6.25 -1.10 -0.83
N TYR A 55 -5.76 -2.32 -0.62
CA TYR A 55 -4.97 -2.70 0.54
C TYR A 55 -3.49 -2.46 0.27
N ASP A 56 -2.91 -1.57 1.05
CA ASP A 56 -1.46 -1.36 1.04
C ASP A 56 -0.73 -2.48 1.77
N SER A 57 0.04 -3.27 1.03
CA SER A 57 0.84 -4.36 1.57
C SER A 57 2.30 -3.94 1.66
N PHE A 58 2.85 -4.05 2.86
CA PHE A 58 4.28 -3.89 3.15
C PHE A 58 5.04 -5.22 3.15
N ALA A 59 4.52 -6.23 2.45
CA ALA A 59 5.14 -7.56 2.35
C ALA A 59 5.37 -8.22 3.72
N GLN A 60 4.37 -8.19 4.59
CA GLN A 60 4.32 -8.92 5.85
C GLN A 60 3.43 -10.16 5.68
N PRO A 61 3.94 -11.32 5.23
CA PRO A 61 3.11 -12.42 4.72
C PRO A 61 2.06 -12.93 5.72
N GLU A 62 2.37 -12.95 7.01
CA GLU A 62 1.45 -13.46 8.03
C GLU A 62 0.33 -12.46 8.37
N SER A 63 0.67 -11.17 8.55
CA SER A 63 -0.32 -10.13 8.83
C SER A 63 -1.14 -9.81 7.58
N ASP A 64 -0.48 -9.64 6.43
CA ASP A 64 -1.14 -9.39 5.14
C ASP A 64 -2.19 -10.47 4.83
N HIS A 65 -1.87 -11.76 5.05
CA HIS A 65 -2.80 -12.86 4.82
C HIS A 65 -4.08 -12.73 5.65
N VAL A 66 -3.95 -12.42 6.94
CA VAL A 66 -5.10 -12.28 7.86
C VAL A 66 -5.94 -11.07 7.47
N GLU A 67 -5.30 -9.95 7.13
CA GLU A 67 -5.97 -8.70 6.82
C GLU A 67 -6.65 -8.73 5.46
N ILE A 68 -5.97 -9.24 4.43
CA ILE A 68 -6.56 -9.44 3.10
C ILE A 68 -7.77 -10.36 3.20
N LYS A 69 -7.67 -11.46 3.96
CA LYS A 69 -8.80 -12.36 4.16
C LYS A 69 -9.96 -11.67 4.87
N ALA A 70 -9.68 -10.87 5.89
CA ALA A 70 -10.72 -10.10 6.59
C ALA A 70 -11.41 -9.09 5.66
N LEU A 71 -10.66 -8.47 4.72
CA LEU A 71 -11.24 -7.57 3.71
C LEU A 71 -12.09 -8.33 2.69
N ILE A 72 -11.66 -9.51 2.26
CA ILE A 72 -12.44 -10.36 1.32
C ILE A 72 -13.74 -10.83 1.96
N ASP A 73 -13.70 -11.20 3.24
CA ASP A 73 -14.87 -11.63 4.00
C ASP A 73 -15.79 -10.45 4.41
N ASN A 74 -15.37 -9.20 4.19
CA ASN A 74 -16.14 -8.02 4.55
C ASN A 74 -17.19 -7.69 3.46
N PRO A 75 -18.51 -7.76 3.77
CA PRO A 75 -19.56 -7.49 2.80
C PRO A 75 -19.60 -6.03 2.30
N ARG A 76 -18.88 -5.12 2.97
CA ARG A 76 -18.76 -3.71 2.56
C ARG A 76 -17.69 -3.48 1.49
N ALA A 77 -16.77 -4.41 1.29
CA ALA A 77 -15.75 -4.37 0.24
C ALA A 77 -16.16 -5.33 -0.88
N ARG A 78 -16.60 -4.81 -2.02
CA ARG A 78 -17.01 -5.68 -3.14
C ARG A 78 -15.84 -6.38 -3.80
N ARG A 79 -14.69 -5.71 -3.85
CA ARG A 79 -13.44 -6.22 -4.44
C ARG A 79 -12.26 -5.79 -3.59
N VAL A 80 -11.26 -6.65 -3.51
CA VAL A 80 -10.02 -6.39 -2.78
C VAL A 80 -8.86 -6.39 -3.77
N VAL A 81 -8.04 -5.36 -3.71
CA VAL A 81 -6.86 -5.16 -4.54
C VAL A 81 -5.67 -4.95 -3.63
N VAL A 82 -4.62 -5.74 -3.81
CA VAL A 82 -3.34 -5.54 -3.13
C VAL A 82 -2.53 -4.49 -3.89
N TYR A 83 -2.01 -3.49 -3.18
CA TYR A 83 -1.20 -2.42 -3.72
C TYR A 83 0.16 -2.41 -3.02
N THR A 84 1.22 -2.76 -3.75
CA THR A 84 2.50 -3.10 -3.12
C THR A 84 3.70 -2.79 -4.01
N TRP A 85 4.87 -2.65 -3.38
CA TRP A 85 6.16 -2.65 -4.07
C TRP A 85 6.70 -4.07 -4.32
N SER A 86 6.23 -5.07 -3.58
CA SER A 86 6.78 -6.42 -3.61
C SER A 86 6.02 -7.32 -4.59
N PHE A 87 6.72 -7.78 -5.61
CA PHE A 87 6.21 -8.70 -6.64
C PHE A 87 6.92 -10.05 -6.59
N HIS A 88 7.16 -10.55 -5.36
CA HIS A 88 7.69 -11.90 -5.22
C HIS A 88 6.65 -12.93 -5.67
N PRO A 89 7.02 -13.96 -6.45
CA PRO A 89 6.08 -14.96 -6.97
C PRO A 89 5.22 -15.63 -5.90
N ASP A 90 5.80 -15.91 -4.72
CA ASP A 90 5.09 -16.58 -3.62
C ASP A 90 4.01 -15.66 -3.01
N LEU A 91 4.28 -14.34 -2.88
CA LEU A 91 3.29 -13.37 -2.40
C LEU A 91 2.14 -13.22 -3.39
N LEU A 92 2.47 -13.18 -4.68
CA LEU A 92 1.46 -13.11 -5.74
C LEU A 92 0.59 -14.36 -5.76
N ALA A 93 1.20 -15.55 -5.60
CA ALA A 93 0.48 -16.82 -5.52
C ALA A 93 -0.44 -16.85 -4.29
N ALA A 94 0.07 -16.50 -3.10
CA ALA A 94 -0.71 -16.43 -1.87
C ALA A 94 -1.89 -15.46 -1.98
N ALA A 95 -1.69 -14.27 -2.53
CA ALA A 95 -2.76 -13.30 -2.76
C ALA A 95 -3.84 -13.83 -3.71
N ARG A 96 -3.42 -14.52 -4.78
CA ARG A 96 -4.34 -15.16 -5.73
C ARG A 96 -5.15 -16.27 -5.07
N ASP A 97 -4.53 -17.11 -4.24
CA ASP A 97 -5.18 -18.20 -3.52
C ASP A 97 -6.21 -17.67 -2.51
N LEU A 98 -5.98 -16.50 -1.95
CA LEU A 98 -6.95 -15.80 -1.11
C LEU A 98 -8.15 -15.25 -1.90
N GLY A 99 -8.05 -15.12 -3.22
CA GLY A 99 -9.12 -14.61 -4.06
C GLY A 99 -9.12 -13.09 -4.22
N VAL A 100 -7.96 -12.42 -4.18
CA VAL A 100 -7.87 -10.99 -4.49
C VAL A 100 -8.23 -10.72 -5.95
N HIS A 101 -8.86 -9.58 -6.19
CA HIS A 101 -9.30 -9.16 -7.52
C HIS A 101 -8.22 -8.38 -8.29
N GLY A 102 -7.17 -7.95 -7.60
CA GLY A 102 -6.04 -7.28 -8.24
C GLY A 102 -4.78 -7.31 -7.40
N TYR A 103 -3.63 -7.28 -8.09
CA TYR A 103 -2.31 -7.17 -7.48
C TYR A 103 -1.52 -6.09 -8.24
N LEU A 104 -1.47 -4.90 -7.67
CA LEU A 104 -1.03 -3.69 -8.36
C LEU A 104 0.26 -3.13 -7.77
N SER A 105 1.12 -2.67 -8.65
CA SER A 105 2.38 -2.03 -8.27
C SER A 105 2.18 -0.60 -7.82
N LYS A 106 2.81 -0.21 -6.71
CA LYS A 106 2.94 1.19 -6.29
C LYS A 106 3.79 2.04 -7.25
N ALA A 107 4.44 1.42 -8.23
CA ALA A 107 5.14 2.12 -9.31
C ALA A 107 4.22 2.58 -10.46
N LEU A 108 2.94 2.23 -10.44
CA LEU A 108 1.99 2.69 -11.44
C LEU A 108 1.80 4.20 -11.37
N THR A 109 1.74 4.84 -12.52
CA THR A 109 1.27 6.22 -12.62
C THR A 109 -0.21 6.31 -12.25
N ALA A 110 -0.68 7.50 -11.87
CA ALA A 110 -2.11 7.72 -11.58
C ALA A 110 -3.03 7.20 -12.68
N ARG A 111 -2.68 7.46 -13.93
CA ARG A 111 -3.44 7.01 -15.10
C ARG A 111 -3.51 5.49 -15.21
N GLU A 112 -2.40 4.81 -14.96
CA GLU A 112 -2.32 3.34 -15.01
C GLU A 112 -3.08 2.72 -13.84
N LEU A 113 -2.95 3.31 -12.65
CA LEU A 113 -3.69 2.87 -11.47
C LEU A 113 -5.21 3.00 -11.69
N VAL A 114 -5.67 4.15 -12.20
CA VAL A 114 -7.08 4.37 -12.53
C VAL A 114 -7.57 3.32 -13.53
N ALA A 115 -6.85 3.09 -14.62
CA ALA A 115 -7.23 2.09 -15.62
C ALA A 115 -7.31 0.68 -15.03
N ALA A 116 -6.35 0.31 -14.17
CA ALA A 116 -6.35 -0.98 -13.49
C ALA A 116 -7.56 -1.14 -12.53
N LEU A 117 -7.89 -0.10 -11.77
CA LEU A 117 -9.03 -0.11 -10.87
C LEU A 117 -10.37 -0.19 -11.63
N GLU A 118 -10.48 0.46 -12.79
CA GLU A 118 -11.65 0.31 -13.66
C GLU A 118 -11.80 -1.11 -14.22
N SER A 119 -10.71 -1.73 -14.68
CA SER A 119 -10.72 -3.13 -15.11
C SER A 119 -11.14 -4.06 -13.97
N VAL A 120 -10.60 -3.85 -12.76
CA VAL A 120 -11.04 -4.60 -11.58
C VAL A 120 -12.53 -4.36 -11.31
N HIS A 121 -12.99 -3.11 -11.35
CA HIS A 121 -14.41 -2.80 -11.16
C HIS A 121 -15.32 -3.48 -12.21
N ALA A 122 -14.85 -3.60 -13.44
CA ALA A 122 -15.55 -4.32 -14.51
C ALA A 122 -15.59 -5.86 -14.31
N GLY A 123 -14.83 -6.39 -13.33
CA GLY A 123 -14.81 -7.82 -12.98
C GLY A 123 -13.60 -8.58 -13.49
N GLU A 124 -12.62 -7.89 -14.04
CA GLU A 124 -11.35 -8.51 -14.45
C GLU A 124 -10.44 -8.72 -13.23
N THR A 125 -9.64 -9.78 -13.25
CA THR A 125 -8.53 -9.93 -12.30
C THR A 125 -7.28 -9.32 -12.90
N VAL A 126 -6.74 -8.29 -12.25
CA VAL A 126 -5.64 -7.50 -12.80
C VAL A 126 -4.36 -7.73 -12.00
N VAL A 127 -3.28 -8.11 -12.71
CA VAL A 127 -1.92 -8.13 -12.16
C VAL A 127 -1.07 -7.16 -12.97
N SER A 128 -0.61 -6.09 -12.33
CA SER A 128 0.24 -5.11 -13.01
C SER A 128 1.66 -5.64 -13.23
N PRO A 129 2.44 -5.03 -14.14
CA PRO A 129 3.85 -5.34 -14.26
C PRO A 129 4.61 -5.13 -12.94
N SER A 130 5.62 -5.98 -12.70
CA SER A 130 6.52 -5.82 -11.54
C SER A 130 7.28 -4.49 -11.60
N PRO A 131 7.50 -3.81 -10.46
CA PRO A 131 8.28 -2.57 -10.39
C PRO A 131 9.68 -2.66 -11.00
N ALA A 132 10.29 -3.85 -10.99
CA ALA A 132 11.61 -4.08 -11.57
C ALA A 132 11.70 -3.76 -13.08
N LYS A 133 10.56 -3.63 -13.76
CA LYS A 133 10.48 -3.28 -15.20
C LYS A 133 10.06 -1.83 -15.47
N VAL A 134 9.59 -1.12 -14.43
CA VAL A 134 9.13 0.27 -14.56
C VAL A 134 10.14 1.17 -13.89
N ARG A 135 10.88 1.96 -14.66
CA ARG A 135 11.69 3.06 -14.09
C ARG A 135 10.72 4.08 -13.49
N THR A 136 10.69 4.12 -12.17
CA THR A 136 9.84 4.99 -11.37
C THR A 136 9.98 6.46 -11.76
N GLN A 137 8.92 7.01 -12.34
CA GLN A 137 8.67 8.44 -12.31
C GLN A 137 7.48 8.70 -11.37
N ARG A 138 7.81 9.18 -10.16
CA ARG A 138 6.94 9.96 -9.27
C ARG A 138 5.71 9.27 -8.65
N GLY A 139 5.92 8.38 -7.68
CA GLY A 139 5.01 8.24 -6.54
C GLY A 139 5.52 9.09 -5.37
N ASP A 140 4.67 9.59 -4.53
CA ASP A 140 5.08 10.23 -3.26
C ASP A 140 5.08 9.16 -2.16
N TRP A 141 6.20 9.04 -1.44
CA TRP A 141 6.36 8.16 -0.28
C TRP A 141 7.03 8.94 0.85
N PRO A 142 6.83 8.54 2.11
CA PRO A 142 7.47 9.19 3.24
C PRO A 142 9.00 9.20 3.09
N GLY A 143 9.63 10.34 3.34
CA GLY A 143 11.09 10.49 3.23
C GLY A 143 11.61 10.68 1.80
N ARG A 144 10.74 10.82 0.81
CA ARG A 144 11.16 11.14 -0.57
C ARG A 144 11.82 12.50 -0.67
N GLY A 145 11.29 13.49 0.04
CA GLY A 145 11.88 14.85 0.13
C GLY A 145 13.33 14.82 0.61
N GLU A 146 13.67 13.88 1.45
CA GLU A 146 15.00 13.61 2.01
C GLU A 146 15.85 12.67 1.13
N GLY A 147 15.30 12.30 -0.03
CA GLY A 147 16.00 11.50 -1.04
C GLY A 147 15.96 9.99 -0.80
N LEU A 148 15.09 9.50 0.11
CA LEU A 148 14.86 8.06 0.21
C LEU A 148 14.26 7.52 -1.09
N THR A 149 14.76 6.37 -1.53
CA THR A 149 14.05 5.58 -2.53
C THR A 149 12.85 4.89 -1.88
N ASP A 150 11.87 4.49 -2.68
CA ASP A 150 10.72 3.67 -2.27
C ASP A 150 11.15 2.46 -1.41
N ARG A 151 12.19 1.75 -1.86
CA ARG A 151 12.72 0.58 -1.17
C ARG A 151 13.43 0.91 0.15
N GLU A 152 14.10 2.06 0.23
CA GLU A 152 14.67 2.54 1.49
C GLU A 152 13.58 2.98 2.47
N ALA A 153 12.50 3.59 1.97
CA ALA A 153 11.34 3.95 2.79
C ALA A 153 10.64 2.69 3.35
N GLU A 154 10.42 1.66 2.54
CA GLU A 154 9.88 0.37 3.00
C GLU A 154 10.75 -0.25 4.11
N ILE A 155 12.07 -0.29 3.93
CA ILE A 155 12.99 -0.81 4.96
C ILE A 155 12.95 0.06 6.22
N LEU A 156 12.85 1.38 6.09
CA LEU A 156 12.73 2.28 7.22
C LEU A 156 11.42 2.06 7.98
N ALA A 157 10.31 1.82 7.29
CA ALA A 157 9.04 1.46 7.90
C ALA A 157 9.17 0.19 8.77
N LEU A 158 9.83 -0.85 8.26
CA LEU A 158 10.09 -2.07 9.03
C LEU A 158 11.03 -1.84 10.22
N ILE A 159 12.00 -0.93 10.09
CA ILE A 159 12.87 -0.51 11.19
C ILE A 159 12.05 0.17 12.30
N THR A 160 11.14 1.08 11.95
CA THR A 160 10.28 1.76 12.93
C THR A 160 9.31 0.81 13.64
N GLN A 161 8.93 -0.28 12.99
CA GLN A 161 8.16 -1.37 13.59
C GLN A 161 8.99 -2.29 14.49
N GLY A 162 10.28 -2.04 14.67
CA GLY A 162 11.17 -2.82 15.53
C GLY A 162 11.70 -4.11 14.91
N LYS A 163 11.48 -4.36 13.62
CA LYS A 163 11.97 -5.58 12.94
C LYS A 163 13.49 -5.58 12.86
N ASN A 164 14.13 -6.68 13.19
CA ASN A 164 15.59 -6.84 13.03
C ASN A 164 15.98 -7.09 11.56
N ASN A 165 17.28 -7.08 11.24
CA ASN A 165 17.74 -7.21 9.85
C ASN A 165 17.41 -8.59 9.23
N ALA A 166 17.31 -9.64 10.04
CA ALA A 166 16.92 -10.97 9.55
C ALA A 166 15.43 -11.00 9.20
N ASP A 167 14.58 -10.40 10.05
CA ASP A 167 13.16 -10.24 9.78
C ASP A 167 12.93 -9.40 8.52
N ILE A 168 13.63 -8.27 8.41
CA ILE A 168 13.56 -7.41 7.22
C ILE A 168 13.97 -8.19 5.96
N ALA A 169 15.05 -8.96 6.02
CA ALA A 169 15.51 -9.78 4.90
C ALA A 169 14.45 -10.80 4.48
N ALA A 170 13.83 -11.49 5.45
CA ALA A 170 12.75 -12.43 5.20
C ALA A 170 11.50 -11.76 4.61
N LEU A 171 11.05 -10.65 5.23
CA LEU A 171 9.85 -9.92 4.83
C LEU A 171 9.99 -9.26 3.44
N THR A 172 11.20 -8.78 3.11
CA THR A 172 11.45 -8.09 1.83
C THR A 172 12.01 -9.02 0.75
N TYR A 173 12.21 -10.30 1.04
CA TYR A 173 12.84 -11.28 0.15
C TYR A 173 14.20 -10.82 -0.37
N LEU A 174 14.97 -10.14 0.49
CA LEU A 174 16.32 -9.68 0.20
C LEU A 174 17.36 -10.52 0.95
N SER A 175 18.59 -10.54 0.44
CA SER A 175 19.68 -11.10 1.22
C SER A 175 20.00 -10.20 2.43
N PRO A 176 20.47 -10.76 3.56
CA PRO A 176 20.87 -9.96 4.72
C PRO A 176 21.92 -8.89 4.38
N ASN A 177 22.80 -9.15 3.41
CA ASN A 177 23.80 -8.19 2.95
C ASN A 177 23.17 -7.04 2.15
N THR A 178 22.15 -7.34 1.35
CA THR A 178 21.39 -6.34 0.62
C THR A 178 20.63 -5.42 1.58
N VAL A 179 19.98 -5.98 2.61
CA VAL A 179 19.33 -5.19 3.67
C VAL A 179 20.29 -4.26 4.37
N LYS A 180 21.49 -4.76 4.78
CA LYS A 180 22.53 -3.93 5.38
C LYS A 180 22.99 -2.78 4.46
N SER A 181 23.03 -3.02 3.16
CA SER A 181 23.40 -1.99 2.17
C SER A 181 22.33 -0.90 2.07
N TYR A 182 21.05 -1.28 2.02
CA TYR A 182 19.94 -0.33 2.07
C TYR A 182 19.93 0.48 3.37
N ILE A 183 20.08 -0.17 4.53
CA ILE A 183 20.12 0.50 5.84
C ILE A 183 21.25 1.53 5.89
N ARG A 184 22.41 1.19 5.38
CA ARG A 184 23.54 2.10 5.32
C ARG A 184 23.29 3.28 4.38
N GLY A 185 22.59 3.04 3.26
CA GLY A 185 22.17 4.07 2.30
C GLY A 185 21.17 5.03 2.89
N LEU A 186 20.09 4.51 3.49
CA LEU A 186 19.04 5.31 4.09
C LEU A 186 19.54 6.13 5.29
N TYR A 187 20.37 5.57 6.18
CA TYR A 187 20.95 6.32 7.32
C TYR A 187 21.70 7.56 6.87
N ARG A 188 22.50 7.43 5.81
CA ARG A 188 23.23 8.57 5.25
C ARG A 188 22.29 9.64 4.64
N LYS A 189 21.17 9.24 4.07
CA LYS A 189 20.21 10.16 3.43
C LYS A 189 19.40 10.96 4.45
N ILE A 190 19.02 10.31 5.56
CA ILE A 190 18.26 10.95 6.64
C ILE A 190 19.16 11.46 7.78
N ASP A 191 20.47 11.45 7.58
CA ASP A 191 21.48 11.97 8.51
C ASP A 191 21.37 11.36 9.92
N VAL A 192 21.35 10.04 10.01
CA VAL A 192 21.32 9.30 11.29
C VAL A 192 22.46 8.29 11.36
N GLU A 193 22.97 8.05 12.57
CA GLU A 193 24.11 7.17 12.83
C GLU A 193 23.71 5.84 13.50
N SER A 194 22.50 5.76 14.02
CA SER A 194 22.02 4.60 14.78
C SER A 194 20.61 4.18 14.41
N ARG A 195 20.30 2.90 14.71
CA ARG A 195 18.96 2.36 14.52
C ARG A 195 17.90 3.10 15.35
N THR A 196 18.27 3.47 16.59
CA THR A 196 17.37 4.24 17.47
C THR A 196 17.04 5.60 16.87
N GLN A 197 18.03 6.30 16.32
CA GLN A 197 17.79 7.56 15.62
C GLN A 197 16.94 7.37 14.38
N ALA A 198 17.14 6.30 13.62
CA ALA A 198 16.31 5.99 12.45
C ALA A 198 14.85 5.70 12.84
N VAL A 199 14.61 5.01 13.97
CA VAL A 199 13.26 4.80 14.52
C VAL A 199 12.62 6.14 14.88
N LEU A 200 13.31 6.99 15.63
CA LEU A 200 12.80 8.30 16.02
C LEU A 200 12.50 9.18 14.81
N TRP A 201 13.43 9.22 13.85
CA TRP A 201 13.23 9.94 12.60
C TRP A 201 12.00 9.44 11.84
N GLY A 202 11.84 8.12 11.74
CA GLY A 202 10.70 7.52 11.07
C GLY A 202 9.36 7.86 11.76
N VAL A 203 9.33 7.83 13.10
CA VAL A 203 8.17 8.25 13.89
C VAL A 203 7.78 9.69 13.57
N ASP A 204 8.76 10.60 13.56
CA ASP A 204 8.52 12.03 13.31
C ASP A 204 8.08 12.31 11.86
N HIS A 205 8.38 11.41 10.94
CA HIS A 205 8.05 11.52 9.52
C HIS A 205 6.89 10.60 9.07
N GLY A 206 6.07 10.13 10.02
CA GLY A 206 4.82 9.44 9.72
C GLY A 206 4.95 7.95 9.38
N PHE A 207 6.07 7.31 9.70
CA PHE A 207 6.29 5.88 9.49
C PHE A 207 5.69 4.96 10.57
N LEU A 208 4.96 5.50 11.54
CA LEU A 208 4.27 4.70 12.56
C LEU A 208 2.99 4.09 12.00
N PRO A 209 2.80 2.76 12.14
CA PRO A 209 1.57 2.12 11.74
C PRO A 209 0.40 2.57 12.64
N ASP A 210 -0.69 3.02 12.04
CA ASP A 210 -1.94 3.27 12.76
C ASP A 210 -2.77 1.97 12.83
N LYS A 211 -2.52 1.20 13.87
CA LYS A 211 -3.22 -0.08 14.11
C LYS A 211 -4.75 0.07 14.29
N ARG A 212 -5.23 1.30 14.58
CA ARG A 212 -6.67 1.53 14.83
C ARG A 212 -7.51 1.48 13.56
N ARG A 213 -6.94 1.78 12.40
CA ARG A 213 -7.67 1.81 11.12
C ARG A 213 -8.20 0.44 10.70
N ILE A 214 -7.38 -0.60 10.85
CA ILE A 214 -7.77 -1.96 10.47
C ILE A 214 -8.81 -2.53 11.42
N GLU A 215 -8.73 -2.23 12.72
CA GLU A 215 -9.71 -2.67 13.73
C GLU A 215 -11.10 -2.08 13.47
N HIS A 216 -11.21 -0.83 13.01
CA HIS A 216 -12.49 -0.19 12.66
C HIS A 216 -13.14 -0.81 11.41
N TRP A 217 -12.34 -1.31 10.48
CA TRP A 217 -12.83 -2.03 9.30
C TRP A 217 -13.35 -3.43 9.59
N ARG A 218 -12.88 -4.06 10.66
CA ARG A 218 -13.29 -5.42 11.07
C ARG A 218 -14.71 -5.51 11.64
N GLY A 219 -15.47 -4.44 11.60
CA GLY A 219 -16.88 -4.48 11.92
C GLY A 219 -17.16 -4.16 13.36
N GLY A 220 -17.60 -2.97 13.60
CA GLY A 220 -18.55 -2.74 14.66
C GLY A 220 -19.89 -3.44 14.34
N PRO A 221 -20.68 -3.72 15.36
CA PRO A 221 -21.90 -4.50 15.28
C PRO A 221 -22.84 -4.03 14.22
#